data_5ec378d4d35d5e0f1d3686f9de779dfa
#
_entry.id   5ec378d4d35d5e0f1d3686f9de779dfa
#
_cell.length_a   1.000
_cell.length_b   1.000
_cell.length_c   1.000
_cell.angle_alpha   90.00
_cell.angle_beta   90.00
_cell.angle_gamma   90.00
#
_symmetry.space_group_name_H-M   'P 1'
#
loop_
_entity.id
_entity.type
_entity.pdbx_description
1 polymer ?
#
loop_
_entity_poly.entity_id
_entity_poly.type
_entity_poly.pdbx_seq_one_letter_code
_entity_poly.pdbx_strand_id
1 'polypeptide(L)'
;MKSDIEIARSIELVKIKELARAYNMPEDQVTHYGRHMAKVDISLIDEEKVKNSNLILVTAITPTKAGIGKTTVSVGLALGMNKIGKKAIVALREPSLGPCFGMKGGAAGGGYAQVLPMEKINLHFTGDFHAITSANNMISALLDNYIYQNRDNGFGLKEILWRRVLDVNDRSLRYIVTGLGPKTNGITQESGFDITPASEIMAILCLAKDEDDLRRRIENILLGYTYDNKPFTVKDLGVAGAITVLLKDALSPNLVQTTENTPAFVHGGPFANIAHGCNSVLATKLAMTFGDYAITEAGFGADLGAEKFYDIKCRKAGLNPKLTVLVVTARALKMHGGVAQDIVGQPNLEALKVGIANMDKHFENLAKFGQSVVVAFNRYGDDVEEEIDFVRQHCAEMGIGFAVNNAFVEGGKGAMELAELVVKTIDEKPSASLNFAYTDEDEVKDKVCKVACNLYGANLVTFSPTAKKKLAMIQELGYTHFPICIAKTQYSFSTNQKLINVPKDFEFHVQDIVINAGAEMLVVISGEIMRMPGLPKNPQALHIDIVNGEIEGLS
;
A
#
# COMPACT_ATOMS: atom_id res chain seq x y z
N MET A 1 23.05 19.09 -4.13
CA MET A 1 22.21 18.25 -5.01
C MET A 1 20.90 19.00 -5.20
N LYS A 2 20.29 18.98 -6.41
CA LYS A 2 18.96 19.56 -6.63
C LYS A 2 17.93 18.82 -5.76
N SER A 3 16.91 19.53 -5.27
CA SER A 3 15.75 18.93 -4.59
C SER A 3 14.88 18.11 -5.56
N ASP A 4 14.02 17.25 -5.04
CA ASP A 4 13.12 16.42 -5.87
C ASP A 4 12.23 17.28 -6.78
N ILE A 5 11.72 18.41 -6.26
CA ILE A 5 10.89 19.34 -7.03
C ILE A 5 11.71 20.09 -8.11
N GLU A 6 12.96 20.49 -7.83
CA GLU A 6 13.84 21.10 -8.83
C GLU A 6 14.20 20.11 -9.95
N ILE A 7 14.42 18.83 -9.61
CA ILE A 7 14.63 17.78 -10.61
C ILE A 7 13.36 17.61 -11.43
N ALA A 8 12.19 17.46 -10.79
CA ALA A 8 10.91 17.31 -11.47
C ALA A 8 10.65 18.41 -12.49
N ARG A 9 10.90 19.67 -12.13
CA ARG A 9 10.74 20.84 -13.00
C ARG A 9 11.76 20.93 -14.11
N SER A 10 12.93 20.32 -13.94
CA SER A 10 13.98 20.33 -14.98
C SER A 10 13.73 19.33 -16.11
N ILE A 11 12.72 18.44 -15.97
CA ILE A 11 12.39 17.41 -16.95
C ILE A 11 11.34 17.92 -17.93
N GLU A 12 11.62 17.81 -19.22
CA GLU A 12 10.64 18.06 -20.27
C GLU A 12 9.70 16.84 -20.40
N LEU A 13 8.41 17.06 -20.08
CA LEU A 13 7.42 15.99 -20.11
C LEU A 13 6.89 15.77 -21.52
N VAL A 14 6.83 14.52 -21.95
CA VAL A 14 6.10 14.10 -23.15
C VAL A 14 4.59 14.26 -22.92
N LYS A 15 3.85 14.63 -23.94
CA LYS A 15 2.39 14.67 -23.85
C LYS A 15 1.84 13.27 -23.62
N ILE A 16 0.91 13.13 -22.68
CA ILE A 16 0.40 11.82 -22.26
C ILE A 16 -0.18 11.00 -23.42
N LYS A 17 -0.78 11.66 -24.42
CA LYS A 17 -1.28 10.97 -25.62
C LYS A 17 -0.17 10.38 -26.48
N GLU A 18 1.00 11.01 -26.51
CA GLU A 18 2.16 10.51 -27.26
C GLU A 18 2.77 9.32 -26.54
N LEU A 19 2.84 9.40 -25.20
CA LEU A 19 3.27 8.29 -24.35
C LEU A 19 2.32 7.09 -24.51
N ALA A 20 1.02 7.29 -24.40
CA ALA A 20 0.02 6.22 -24.56
C ALA A 20 0.13 5.56 -25.94
N ARG A 21 0.28 6.34 -27.00
CA ARG A 21 0.46 5.85 -28.38
C ARG A 21 1.76 5.03 -28.53
N ALA A 22 2.86 5.46 -27.92
CA ALA A 22 4.13 4.73 -27.96
C ALA A 22 4.04 3.32 -27.33
N TYR A 23 3.08 3.11 -26.42
CA TYR A 23 2.77 1.83 -25.79
C TYR A 23 1.55 1.13 -26.38
N ASN A 24 1.05 1.58 -27.56
CA ASN A 24 -0.10 1.01 -28.26
C ASN A 24 -1.41 1.05 -27.48
N MET A 25 -1.63 2.06 -26.64
CA MET A 25 -2.91 2.32 -26.00
C MET A 25 -3.82 3.07 -26.98
N PRO A 26 -5.05 2.60 -27.26
CA PRO A 26 -6.00 3.28 -28.14
C PRO A 26 -6.42 4.65 -27.59
N GLU A 27 -6.42 5.68 -28.43
CA GLU A 27 -6.66 7.06 -28.00
C GLU A 27 -8.08 7.28 -27.46
N ASP A 28 -9.07 6.58 -27.99
CA ASP A 28 -10.47 6.59 -27.57
C ASP A 28 -10.74 5.94 -26.20
N GLN A 29 -9.79 5.15 -25.70
CA GLN A 29 -9.85 4.50 -24.40
C GLN A 29 -8.88 5.13 -23.36
N VAL A 30 -8.36 6.32 -23.67
CA VAL A 30 -7.49 7.11 -22.80
C VAL A 30 -8.10 8.49 -22.57
N THR A 31 -8.66 8.71 -21.38
CA THR A 31 -9.28 9.99 -21.01
C THR A 31 -8.23 10.95 -20.44
N HIS A 32 -7.97 12.06 -21.12
CA HIS A 32 -6.93 13.01 -20.73
C HIS A 32 -7.35 13.89 -19.55
N TYR A 33 -6.48 13.98 -18.56
CA TYR A 33 -6.55 14.93 -17.44
C TYR A 33 -5.44 15.98 -17.60
N GLY A 34 -5.63 16.88 -18.56
CA GLY A 34 -4.61 17.84 -18.99
C GLY A 34 -3.58 17.22 -19.94
N ARG A 35 -2.35 17.76 -19.94
CA ARG A 35 -1.33 17.41 -20.96
C ARG A 35 -0.52 16.15 -20.61
N HIS A 36 -0.38 15.86 -19.31
CA HIS A 36 0.64 14.92 -18.81
C HIS A 36 0.06 13.80 -17.91
N MET A 37 -1.25 13.74 -17.77
CA MET A 37 -1.97 12.73 -16.98
C MET A 37 -3.18 12.24 -17.77
N ALA A 38 -3.54 10.97 -17.60
CA ALA A 38 -4.74 10.40 -18.19
C ALA A 38 -5.29 9.26 -17.32
N LYS A 39 -6.56 8.92 -17.51
CA LYS A 39 -7.15 7.66 -17.05
C LYS A 39 -7.23 6.69 -18.21
N VAL A 40 -6.97 5.41 -17.93
CA VAL A 40 -6.97 4.34 -18.92
C VAL A 40 -8.14 3.42 -18.65
N ASP A 41 -8.94 3.15 -19.69
CA ASP A 41 -10.10 2.27 -19.58
C ASP A 41 -9.68 0.84 -19.23
N ILE A 42 -10.35 0.27 -18.24
CA ILE A 42 -10.06 -1.08 -17.72
C ILE A 42 -10.42 -2.19 -18.71
N SER A 43 -11.24 -1.91 -19.72
CA SER A 43 -11.54 -2.85 -20.81
C SER A 43 -10.32 -3.19 -21.67
N LEU A 44 -9.26 -2.40 -21.57
CA LEU A 44 -7.96 -2.68 -22.23
C LEU A 44 -7.17 -3.81 -21.56
N ILE A 45 -7.56 -4.28 -20.39
CA ILE A 45 -6.87 -5.41 -19.73
C ILE A 45 -7.00 -6.66 -20.59
N ASP A 46 -5.85 -7.18 -21.00
CA ASP A 46 -5.74 -8.41 -21.77
C ASP A 46 -5.22 -9.54 -20.87
N GLU A 47 -6.11 -10.43 -20.44
CA GLU A 47 -5.77 -11.50 -19.50
C GLU A 47 -4.74 -12.50 -20.04
N GLU A 48 -4.62 -12.66 -21.36
CA GLU A 48 -3.56 -13.50 -21.95
C GLU A 48 -2.19 -12.82 -21.86
N LYS A 49 -2.12 -11.51 -22.07
CA LYS A 49 -0.90 -10.75 -21.83
C LYS A 49 -0.54 -10.71 -20.34
N VAL A 50 -1.52 -10.56 -19.46
CA VAL A 50 -1.32 -10.63 -18.01
C VAL A 50 -0.66 -11.95 -17.60
N LYS A 51 -1.10 -13.09 -18.13
CA LYS A 51 -0.49 -14.41 -17.83
C LYS A 51 0.97 -14.52 -18.30
N ASN A 52 1.30 -13.87 -19.41
CA ASN A 52 2.62 -13.95 -20.05
C ASN A 52 3.60 -12.86 -19.59
N SER A 53 3.13 -11.80 -18.96
CA SER A 53 3.97 -10.71 -18.44
C SER A 53 4.71 -11.12 -17.16
N ASN A 54 5.90 -10.55 -16.97
CA ASN A 54 6.71 -10.77 -15.79
C ASN A 54 6.35 -9.75 -14.69
N LEU A 55 5.55 -10.17 -13.73
CA LEU A 55 5.22 -9.37 -12.55
C LEU A 55 6.37 -9.45 -11.54
N ILE A 56 6.87 -8.30 -11.10
CA ILE A 56 7.95 -8.14 -10.13
C ILE A 56 7.41 -7.36 -8.93
N LEU A 57 7.57 -7.93 -7.74
CA LEU A 57 7.29 -7.23 -6.50
C LEU A 57 8.54 -6.56 -5.96
N VAL A 58 8.47 -5.27 -5.63
CA VAL A 58 9.48 -4.57 -4.83
C VAL A 58 8.98 -4.42 -3.41
N THR A 59 9.71 -4.98 -2.48
CA THR A 59 9.46 -4.90 -1.03
C THR A 59 10.74 -4.50 -0.30
N ALA A 60 10.76 -4.54 1.03
CA ALA A 60 11.94 -4.13 1.79
C ALA A 60 12.09 -4.91 3.10
N ILE A 61 13.25 -4.79 3.69
CA ILE A 61 13.45 -5.11 5.12
C ILE A 61 12.67 -4.15 6.01
N THR A 62 12.63 -4.38 7.31
CA THR A 62 11.94 -3.49 8.27
C THR A 62 12.48 -2.05 8.14
N PRO A 63 11.62 -1.04 7.80
CA PRO A 63 12.07 0.30 7.47
C PRO A 63 12.50 1.12 8.68
N THR A 64 13.31 2.16 8.44
CA THR A 64 13.55 3.26 9.39
C THR A 64 12.36 4.26 9.34
N LYS A 65 12.33 5.21 10.28
CA LYS A 65 11.34 6.31 10.24
C LYS A 65 11.50 7.22 9.01
N ALA A 66 12.70 7.34 8.47
CA ALA A 66 12.97 8.09 7.24
C ALA A 66 12.56 7.33 5.95
N GLY A 67 12.11 6.08 6.09
CA GLY A 67 11.81 5.20 4.96
C GLY A 67 13.03 4.40 4.51
N ILE A 68 12.90 3.69 3.38
CA ILE A 68 13.94 2.80 2.83
C ILE A 68 14.09 2.96 1.30
N GLY A 69 13.29 3.85 0.69
CA GLY A 69 13.39 4.18 -0.73
C GLY A 69 12.80 3.15 -1.70
N LYS A 70 11.80 2.34 -1.29
CA LYS A 70 11.15 1.35 -2.18
C LYS A 70 10.66 1.94 -3.49
N THR A 71 9.92 3.06 -3.45
CA THR A 71 9.36 3.69 -4.65
C THR A 71 10.48 4.16 -5.59
N THR A 72 11.57 4.73 -5.04
CA THR A 72 12.77 5.08 -5.80
C THR A 72 13.38 3.86 -6.49
N VAL A 73 13.46 2.72 -5.78
CA VAL A 73 13.96 1.46 -6.38
C VAL A 73 12.99 0.92 -7.43
N SER A 74 11.67 0.97 -7.18
CA SER A 74 10.66 0.49 -8.13
C SER A 74 10.69 1.28 -9.44
N VAL A 75 10.71 2.61 -9.34
CA VAL A 75 10.83 3.50 -10.51
C VAL A 75 12.19 3.32 -11.16
N GLY A 76 13.28 3.33 -10.38
CA GLY A 76 14.64 3.13 -10.89
C GLY A 76 14.80 1.82 -11.65
N LEU A 77 14.25 0.73 -11.14
CA LEU A 77 14.26 -0.58 -11.80
C LEU A 77 13.52 -0.52 -13.16
N ALA A 78 12.34 0.14 -13.22
CA ALA A 78 11.63 0.31 -14.49
C ALA A 78 12.46 1.12 -15.49
N LEU A 79 13.10 2.20 -15.04
CA LEU A 79 14.02 3.00 -15.86
C LEU A 79 15.21 2.17 -16.34
N GLY A 80 15.87 1.44 -15.45
CA GLY A 80 17.01 0.57 -15.76
C GLY A 80 16.65 -0.53 -16.76
N MET A 81 15.48 -1.17 -16.60
CA MET A 81 14.99 -2.16 -17.56
C MET A 81 14.78 -1.57 -18.95
N ASN A 82 14.17 -0.39 -19.05
CA ASN A 82 14.01 0.28 -20.35
C ASN A 82 15.36 0.68 -20.95
N LYS A 83 16.38 1.06 -20.14
CA LYS A 83 17.76 1.32 -20.61
C LYS A 83 18.42 0.09 -21.22
N ILE A 84 18.17 -1.10 -20.70
CA ILE A 84 18.69 -2.37 -21.25
C ILE A 84 17.77 -2.98 -22.34
N GLY A 85 16.81 -2.18 -22.87
CA GLY A 85 15.93 -2.58 -23.96
C GLY A 85 14.77 -3.50 -23.58
N LYS A 86 14.40 -3.58 -22.30
CA LYS A 86 13.23 -4.33 -21.83
C LYS A 86 12.04 -3.39 -21.68
N LYS A 87 10.86 -3.81 -22.09
CA LYS A 87 9.64 -3.03 -22.00
C LYS A 87 9.03 -3.14 -20.60
N ALA A 88 9.39 -2.23 -19.70
CA ALA A 88 8.95 -2.23 -18.32
C ALA A 88 7.99 -1.08 -18.01
N ILE A 89 6.98 -1.34 -17.20
CA ILE A 89 6.01 -0.37 -16.69
C ILE A 89 5.91 -0.53 -15.17
N VAL A 90 5.83 0.58 -14.43
CA VAL A 90 5.67 0.55 -12.98
C VAL A 90 4.22 0.84 -12.58
N ALA A 91 3.71 0.11 -11.57
CA ALA A 91 2.40 0.33 -10.97
C ALA A 91 2.57 0.68 -9.47
N LEU A 92 2.13 1.87 -9.09
CA LEU A 92 2.36 2.48 -7.77
C LEU A 92 1.06 2.84 -7.08
N ARG A 93 1.15 3.10 -5.77
CA ARG A 93 0.06 3.67 -5.00
C ARG A 93 -0.01 5.18 -5.19
N GLU A 94 -1.23 5.70 -5.16
CA GLU A 94 -1.48 7.13 -5.08
C GLU A 94 -1.15 7.65 -3.67
N PRO A 95 -0.45 8.78 -3.53
CA PRO A 95 -0.13 9.37 -2.22
C PRO A 95 -1.36 10.00 -1.56
N SER A 96 -1.41 9.93 -0.22
CA SER A 96 -2.42 10.60 0.61
C SER A 96 -1.91 11.95 1.10
N LEU A 97 -2.81 12.94 1.20
CA LEU A 97 -2.48 14.28 1.70
C LEU A 97 -2.00 14.26 3.16
N GLY A 98 -2.53 13.34 3.98
CA GLY A 98 -2.12 13.24 5.38
C GLY A 98 -0.61 13.09 5.58
N PRO A 99 0.07 12.10 4.99
CA PRO A 99 1.54 12.00 4.98
C PRO A 99 2.24 13.16 4.28
N CYS A 100 1.74 13.63 3.13
CA CYS A 100 2.37 14.73 2.39
C CYS A 100 2.50 16.03 3.22
N PHE A 101 1.46 16.36 3.98
CA PHE A 101 1.45 17.55 4.85
C PHE A 101 1.86 17.24 6.29
N GLY A 102 2.02 15.97 6.66
CA GLY A 102 2.35 15.49 8.00
C GLY A 102 3.82 15.22 8.23
N MET A 103 4.24 13.99 8.10
CA MET A 103 5.59 13.54 8.54
C MET A 103 6.58 13.31 7.41
N LYS A 104 6.12 13.17 6.15
CA LYS A 104 6.95 12.71 5.04
C LYS A 104 6.39 13.23 3.73
N GLY A 105 7.27 13.47 2.76
CA GLY A 105 6.91 13.76 1.39
C GLY A 105 6.07 12.67 0.71
N GLY A 106 5.59 12.97 -0.47
CA GLY A 106 4.71 12.11 -1.27
C GLY A 106 5.34 10.78 -1.68
N ALA A 107 4.52 9.91 -2.30
CA ALA A 107 4.94 8.60 -2.75
C ALA A 107 5.39 8.57 -4.23
N ALA A 108 5.88 9.69 -4.76
CA ALA A 108 6.27 9.82 -6.17
C ALA A 108 7.66 9.27 -6.51
N GLY A 109 8.40 8.70 -5.54
CA GLY A 109 9.83 8.38 -5.67
C GLY A 109 10.71 9.55 -5.26
N GLY A 110 11.98 9.58 -5.69
CA GLY A 110 12.89 10.68 -5.38
C GLY A 110 14.08 10.76 -6.32
N GLY A 111 14.75 11.92 -6.34
CA GLY A 111 15.85 12.20 -7.23
C GLY A 111 15.46 12.04 -8.70
N TYR A 112 16.31 11.37 -9.47
CA TYR A 112 16.03 11.04 -10.87
C TYR A 112 15.15 9.80 -11.06
N ALA A 113 14.73 9.13 -9.98
CA ALA A 113 13.80 8.00 -10.02
C ALA A 113 12.45 8.37 -9.39
N GLN A 114 11.70 9.23 -10.06
CA GLN A 114 10.37 9.67 -9.63
C GLN A 114 9.36 9.69 -10.77
N VAL A 115 8.06 9.66 -10.43
CA VAL A 115 6.93 9.81 -11.35
C VAL A 115 6.47 11.27 -11.42
N LEU A 116 6.07 11.68 -12.61
CA LEU A 116 5.76 13.08 -12.95
C LEU A 116 4.38 13.19 -13.62
N PRO A 117 3.66 14.30 -13.41
CA PRO A 117 4.04 15.53 -12.68
C PRO A 117 3.89 15.38 -11.16
N MET A 118 4.99 15.46 -10.41
CA MET A 118 5.07 15.16 -8.98
C MET A 118 4.10 16.02 -8.13
N GLU A 119 4.05 17.32 -8.36
CA GLU A 119 3.18 18.24 -7.61
C GLU A 119 1.70 17.89 -7.77
N LYS A 120 1.25 17.47 -8.98
CA LYS A 120 -0.13 17.06 -9.23
C LYS A 120 -0.45 15.74 -8.54
N ILE A 121 0.46 14.77 -8.63
CA ILE A 121 0.29 13.44 -8.03
C ILE A 121 0.19 13.55 -6.51
N ASN A 122 1.03 14.37 -5.87
CA ASN A 122 1.08 14.52 -4.41
C ASN A 122 -0.08 15.34 -3.82
N LEU A 123 -0.86 16.05 -4.64
CA LEU A 123 -1.98 16.88 -4.18
C LEU A 123 -3.32 16.22 -4.54
N HIS A 124 -4.02 16.75 -5.53
CA HIS A 124 -5.38 16.29 -5.88
C HIS A 124 -5.42 15.32 -7.04
N PHE A 125 -4.32 15.17 -7.76
CA PHE A 125 -4.13 14.30 -8.91
C PHE A 125 -5.28 14.34 -9.91
N THR A 126 -6.06 13.27 -10.02
CA THR A 126 -7.26 13.17 -10.87
C THR A 126 -8.56 13.10 -10.07
N GLY A 127 -8.46 13.16 -8.73
CA GLY A 127 -9.62 13.22 -7.83
C GLY A 127 -10.06 11.89 -7.22
N ASP A 128 -9.26 10.82 -7.34
CA ASP A 128 -9.65 9.49 -6.83
C ASP A 128 -9.84 9.49 -5.32
N PHE A 129 -8.95 10.11 -4.56
CA PHE A 129 -9.10 10.26 -3.10
C PHE A 129 -10.33 11.07 -2.71
N HIS A 130 -10.66 12.12 -3.48
CA HIS A 130 -11.90 12.87 -3.28
C HIS A 130 -13.13 12.00 -3.54
N ALA A 131 -13.15 11.21 -4.62
CA ALA A 131 -14.22 10.29 -4.93
C ALA A 131 -14.43 9.25 -3.81
N ILE A 132 -13.35 8.64 -3.31
CA ILE A 132 -13.37 7.67 -2.21
C ILE A 132 -13.90 8.32 -0.93
N THR A 133 -13.39 9.51 -0.57
CA THR A 133 -13.84 10.27 0.62
C THR A 133 -15.31 10.61 0.51
N SER A 134 -15.76 11.09 -0.65
CA SER A 134 -17.16 11.45 -0.91
C SER A 134 -18.07 10.24 -0.85
N ALA A 135 -17.70 9.12 -1.47
CA ALA A 135 -18.46 7.87 -1.44
C ALA A 135 -18.63 7.34 -0.01
N ASN A 136 -17.54 7.28 0.76
CA ASN A 136 -17.56 6.83 2.14
C ASN A 136 -18.46 7.72 3.03
N ASN A 137 -18.33 9.03 2.92
CA ASN A 137 -19.10 9.98 3.72
C ASN A 137 -20.56 10.08 3.28
N MET A 138 -20.85 9.86 1.99
CA MET A 138 -22.21 9.74 1.48
C MET A 138 -22.95 8.55 2.10
N ILE A 139 -22.28 7.39 2.25
CA ILE A 139 -22.85 6.25 2.99
C ILE A 139 -23.19 6.65 4.42
N SER A 140 -22.29 7.36 5.13
CA SER A 140 -22.56 7.84 6.50
C SER A 140 -23.78 8.76 6.57
N ALA A 141 -23.87 9.72 5.63
CA ALA A 141 -24.99 10.67 5.60
C ALA A 141 -26.32 9.99 5.28
N LEU A 142 -26.31 9.04 4.33
CA LEU A 142 -27.51 8.28 3.96
C LEU A 142 -27.95 7.34 5.08
N LEU A 143 -27.00 6.72 5.80
CA LEU A 143 -27.31 5.89 6.98
C LEU A 143 -27.92 6.72 8.10
N ASP A 144 -27.33 7.86 8.47
CA ASP A 144 -27.86 8.75 9.51
C ASP A 144 -29.26 9.26 9.14
N ASN A 145 -29.47 9.62 7.87
CA ASN A 145 -30.79 10.01 7.38
C ASN A 145 -31.79 8.86 7.43
N TYR A 146 -31.39 7.63 7.05
CA TYR A 146 -32.25 6.46 7.10
C TYR A 146 -32.72 6.16 8.53
N ILE A 147 -31.80 6.20 9.50
CA ILE A 147 -32.11 6.00 10.93
C ILE A 147 -33.04 7.11 11.40
N TYR A 148 -32.78 8.38 11.07
CA TYR A 148 -33.60 9.53 11.47
C TYR A 148 -35.02 9.44 10.91
N GLN A 149 -35.21 9.13 9.63
CA GLN A 149 -36.52 9.08 8.98
C GLN A 149 -37.37 7.87 9.42
N ASN A 150 -36.72 6.78 9.84
CA ASN A 150 -37.41 5.55 10.24
C ASN A 150 -37.53 5.33 11.76
N ARG A 151 -37.10 6.31 12.58
CA ARG A 151 -37.13 6.19 14.03
C ARG A 151 -38.55 5.96 14.60
N ASP A 152 -39.55 6.58 14.00
CA ASP A 152 -40.94 6.47 14.41
C ASP A 152 -41.57 5.13 13.98
N ASN A 153 -40.94 4.40 13.06
CA ASN A 153 -41.29 3.05 12.63
C ASN A 153 -40.61 1.95 13.48
N GLY A 154 -39.87 2.33 14.52
CA GLY A 154 -39.15 1.42 15.39
C GLY A 154 -37.83 0.90 14.81
N PHE A 155 -37.34 1.47 13.67
CA PHE A 155 -36.06 1.12 13.14
C PHE A 155 -34.92 1.78 13.93
N GLY A 156 -33.90 1.02 14.24
CA GLY A 156 -32.68 1.49 14.84
C GLY A 156 -31.55 0.46 14.74
N LEU A 157 -30.34 0.91 14.83
CA LEU A 157 -29.16 0.05 14.92
C LEU A 157 -28.64 0.03 16.36
N LYS A 158 -28.44 -1.16 16.88
CA LYS A 158 -27.84 -1.40 18.19
C LYS A 158 -26.36 -0.99 18.20
N GLU A 159 -25.69 -1.18 17.08
CA GLU A 159 -24.29 -0.86 16.87
C GLU A 159 -24.09 -0.34 15.45
N ILE A 160 -23.44 0.80 15.30
CA ILE A 160 -23.04 1.38 14.02
C ILE A 160 -21.53 1.19 13.89
N LEU A 161 -21.10 0.47 12.84
CA LEU A 161 -19.69 0.17 12.57
C LEU A 161 -19.06 1.17 11.61
N TRP A 162 -19.88 1.80 10.77
CA TRP A 162 -19.42 2.69 9.70
C TRP A 162 -18.99 4.05 10.23
N ARG A 163 -17.79 4.47 9.83
CA ARG A 163 -17.21 5.75 10.23
C ARG A 163 -17.00 6.64 9.00
N ARG A 164 -16.95 7.96 9.24
CA ARG A 164 -16.55 8.93 8.22
C ARG A 164 -15.08 8.85 7.94
N VAL A 165 -14.63 9.46 6.83
CA VAL A 165 -13.21 9.55 6.49
C VAL A 165 -12.84 10.97 6.07
N LEU A 166 -11.55 11.30 6.26
CA LEU A 166 -10.95 12.54 5.79
C LEU A 166 -9.49 12.27 5.45
N ASP A 167 -9.00 12.79 4.32
CA ASP A 167 -7.62 12.53 3.88
C ASP A 167 -6.62 13.52 4.47
N VAL A 168 -6.65 13.66 5.79
CA VAL A 168 -5.72 14.47 6.60
C VAL A 168 -5.38 13.73 7.90
N ASN A 169 -4.30 14.14 8.54
CA ASN A 169 -3.94 13.69 9.88
C ASN A 169 -4.61 14.60 10.92
N ASP A 170 -5.70 14.17 11.55
CA ASP A 170 -6.40 14.93 12.58
C ASP A 170 -6.81 14.06 13.78
N ARG A 171 -6.00 14.12 14.83
CA ARG A 171 -6.26 13.35 16.06
C ARG A 171 -7.54 13.75 16.80
N SER A 172 -8.04 14.96 16.56
CA SER A 172 -9.25 15.47 17.23
C SER A 172 -10.51 14.82 16.69
N LEU A 173 -10.45 14.23 15.48
CA LEU A 173 -11.58 13.58 14.84
C LEU A 173 -11.72 12.08 15.14
N ARG A 174 -10.83 11.50 15.96
CA ARG A 174 -10.88 10.06 16.30
C ARG A 174 -12.19 9.64 16.92
N TYR A 175 -12.73 10.49 17.80
CA TYR A 175 -14.04 10.33 18.43
C TYR A 175 -14.76 11.67 18.42
N ILE A 176 -15.99 11.68 17.95
CA ILE A 176 -16.85 12.86 17.87
C ILE A 176 -18.28 12.48 18.28
N VAL A 177 -19.08 13.47 18.54
CA VAL A 177 -20.54 13.33 18.71
C VAL A 177 -21.23 13.99 17.53
N THR A 178 -22.06 13.24 16.81
CA THR A 178 -22.89 13.73 15.71
C THR A 178 -24.32 14.00 16.18
N GLY A 179 -25.11 14.77 15.42
CA GLY A 179 -26.53 15.04 15.69
C GLY A 179 -26.78 15.99 16.85
N LEU A 180 -25.79 16.79 17.30
CA LEU A 180 -25.97 17.80 18.34
C LEU A 180 -26.84 18.97 17.86
N GLY A 181 -27.62 19.56 18.81
CA GLY A 181 -28.47 20.72 18.57
C GLY A 181 -29.96 20.36 18.47
N PRO A 182 -30.75 21.07 17.63
CA PRO A 182 -32.18 20.80 17.49
C PRO A 182 -32.46 19.37 17.02
N LYS A 183 -33.62 18.82 17.39
CA LYS A 183 -34.04 17.45 16.98
C LYS A 183 -33.99 17.21 15.46
N THR A 184 -34.04 18.26 14.65
CA THR A 184 -33.93 18.21 13.20
C THR A 184 -32.53 17.92 12.68
N ASN A 185 -31.50 18.00 13.54
CA ASN A 185 -30.12 17.70 13.20
C ASN A 185 -29.79 16.19 13.16
N GLY A 186 -30.77 15.34 13.54
CA GLY A 186 -30.60 13.89 13.57
C GLY A 186 -30.61 13.29 14.96
N ILE A 187 -30.09 12.08 15.09
CA ILE A 187 -29.97 11.38 16.37
C ILE A 187 -28.57 11.59 16.93
N THR A 188 -28.47 12.01 18.18
CA THR A 188 -27.19 12.19 18.85
C THR A 188 -26.52 10.85 19.08
N GLN A 189 -25.32 10.67 18.56
CA GLN A 189 -24.56 9.43 18.66
C GLN A 189 -23.04 9.65 18.61
N GLU A 190 -22.27 8.76 19.22
CA GLU A 190 -20.83 8.71 19.08
C GLU A 190 -20.45 8.22 17.67
N SER A 191 -19.44 8.83 17.09
CA SER A 191 -18.87 8.47 15.80
C SER A 191 -17.38 8.84 15.76
N GLY A 192 -16.78 8.86 14.58
CA GLY A 192 -15.41 9.31 14.38
C GLY A 192 -15.01 9.30 12.91
N PHE A 193 -13.78 9.71 12.68
CA PHE A 193 -13.17 9.67 11.35
C PHE A 193 -11.98 8.72 11.33
N ASP A 194 -11.83 8.01 10.22
CA ASP A 194 -10.59 7.34 9.82
C ASP A 194 -9.92 8.16 8.71
N ILE A 195 -8.64 7.95 8.45
CA ILE A 195 -7.99 8.54 7.28
C ILE A 195 -8.45 7.79 6.03
N THR A 196 -8.65 8.49 4.91
CA THR A 196 -9.18 7.91 3.66
C THR A 196 -8.46 6.62 3.20
N PRO A 197 -7.11 6.49 3.27
CA PRO A 197 -6.40 5.25 2.96
C PRO A 197 -6.72 4.04 3.86
N ALA A 198 -7.34 4.26 5.01
CA ALA A 198 -7.79 3.21 5.92
C ALA A 198 -9.24 2.76 5.68
N SER A 199 -9.96 3.42 4.77
CA SER A 199 -11.36 3.11 4.49
C SER A 199 -11.54 1.78 3.78
N GLU A 200 -12.70 1.15 4.02
CA GLU A 200 -13.11 -0.03 3.26
C GLU A 200 -13.33 0.29 1.78
N ILE A 201 -13.83 1.50 1.44
CA ILE A 201 -13.99 1.97 0.06
C ILE A 201 -12.65 1.99 -0.70
N MET A 202 -11.57 2.44 -0.06
CA MET A 202 -10.23 2.38 -0.65
C MET A 202 -9.81 0.93 -0.94
N ALA A 203 -10.04 0.02 -0.01
CA ALA A 203 -9.74 -1.40 -0.20
C ALA A 203 -10.59 -2.04 -1.31
N ILE A 204 -11.88 -1.71 -1.36
CA ILE A 204 -12.80 -2.16 -2.41
C ILE A 204 -12.33 -1.70 -3.79
N LEU A 205 -12.01 -0.41 -3.96
CA LEU A 205 -11.50 0.13 -5.23
C LEU A 205 -10.23 -0.60 -5.69
N CYS A 206 -9.32 -0.89 -4.76
CA CYS A 206 -8.05 -1.56 -5.08
C CYS A 206 -8.21 -3.05 -5.42
N LEU A 207 -9.27 -3.71 -4.94
CA LEU A 207 -9.52 -5.15 -5.13
C LEU A 207 -10.59 -5.45 -6.17
N ALA A 208 -11.38 -4.46 -6.60
CA ALA A 208 -12.39 -4.61 -7.64
C ALA A 208 -11.77 -5.02 -8.98
N LYS A 209 -12.49 -5.85 -9.72
CA LYS A 209 -12.09 -6.38 -11.04
C LYS A 209 -12.72 -5.58 -12.19
N ASP A 210 -13.91 -5.05 -11.97
CA ASP A 210 -14.72 -4.29 -12.91
C ASP A 210 -15.81 -3.50 -12.15
N GLU A 211 -16.70 -2.82 -12.88
CA GLU A 211 -17.78 -2.01 -12.32
C GLU A 211 -18.83 -2.87 -11.59
N ASP A 212 -19.15 -4.07 -12.11
CA ASP A 212 -20.13 -4.97 -11.50
C ASP A 212 -19.59 -5.54 -10.17
N ASP A 213 -18.32 -5.93 -10.12
CA ASP A 213 -17.67 -6.37 -8.88
C ASP A 213 -17.53 -5.21 -7.88
N LEU A 214 -17.23 -3.98 -8.33
CA LEU A 214 -17.24 -2.79 -7.49
C LEU A 214 -18.60 -2.60 -6.83
N ARG A 215 -19.68 -2.63 -7.59
CA ARG A 215 -21.06 -2.49 -7.09
C ARG A 215 -21.41 -3.60 -6.11
N ARG A 216 -21.14 -4.86 -6.44
CA ARG A 216 -21.39 -6.02 -5.58
C ARG A 216 -20.67 -5.89 -4.23
N ARG A 217 -19.41 -5.44 -4.25
CA ARG A 217 -18.62 -5.19 -3.03
C ARG A 217 -19.23 -4.07 -2.18
N ILE A 218 -19.66 -2.98 -2.82
CA ILE A 218 -20.33 -1.87 -2.12
C ILE A 218 -21.62 -2.34 -1.46
N GLU A 219 -22.43 -3.17 -2.14
CA GLU A 219 -23.66 -3.75 -1.59
C GLU A 219 -23.41 -4.54 -0.30
N ASN A 220 -22.27 -5.24 -0.22
CA ASN A 220 -21.92 -6.10 0.90
C ASN A 220 -21.28 -5.37 2.09
N ILE A 221 -21.00 -4.07 2.01
CA ILE A 221 -20.45 -3.30 3.12
C ILE A 221 -21.37 -3.42 4.35
N LEU A 222 -20.79 -3.85 5.47
CA LEU A 222 -21.49 -3.99 6.74
C LEU A 222 -21.51 -2.65 7.48
N LEU A 223 -22.70 -2.06 7.66
CA LEU A 223 -22.90 -0.76 8.30
C LEU A 223 -23.11 -0.86 9.81
N GLY A 224 -23.70 -1.94 10.28
CA GLY A 224 -24.02 -2.13 11.69
C GLY A 224 -24.89 -3.35 11.93
N TYR A 225 -25.45 -3.40 13.13
CA TYR A 225 -26.37 -4.46 13.58
C TYR A 225 -27.65 -3.87 14.11
N THR A 226 -28.78 -4.48 13.75
CA THR A 226 -30.10 -4.15 14.28
C THR A 226 -30.22 -4.62 15.75
N TYR A 227 -31.29 -4.21 16.46
CA TYR A 227 -31.54 -4.62 17.86
C TYR A 227 -31.74 -6.13 18.02
N ASP A 228 -32.19 -6.83 16.99
CA ASP A 228 -32.28 -8.30 16.91
C ASP A 228 -31.00 -8.98 16.40
N ASN A 229 -29.87 -8.25 16.40
CA ASN A 229 -28.53 -8.68 16.01
C ASN A 229 -28.37 -9.11 14.53
N LYS A 230 -29.26 -8.68 13.65
CA LYS A 230 -29.09 -8.92 12.22
C LYS A 230 -28.11 -7.92 11.60
N PRO A 231 -27.25 -8.35 10.66
CA PRO A 231 -26.40 -7.43 9.92
C PRO A 231 -27.27 -6.47 9.09
N PHE A 232 -26.84 -5.21 9.01
CA PHE A 232 -27.42 -4.18 8.16
C PHE A 232 -26.35 -3.66 7.22
N THR A 233 -26.58 -3.77 5.92
CA THR A 233 -25.60 -3.54 4.86
C THR A 233 -25.99 -2.34 3.98
N VAL A 234 -25.09 -1.92 3.07
CA VAL A 234 -25.41 -0.92 2.04
C VAL A 234 -26.50 -1.40 1.10
N LYS A 235 -26.62 -2.72 0.88
CA LYS A 235 -27.73 -3.31 0.12
C LYS A 235 -29.07 -3.06 0.80
N ASP A 236 -29.15 -3.24 2.14
CA ASP A 236 -30.35 -2.99 2.92
C ASP A 236 -30.70 -1.48 2.94
N LEU A 237 -29.70 -0.61 2.94
CA LEU A 237 -29.86 0.83 2.80
C LEU A 237 -30.36 1.24 1.40
N GLY A 238 -30.13 0.42 0.38
CA GLY A 238 -30.62 0.61 -0.99
C GLY A 238 -29.89 1.65 -1.83
N VAL A 239 -28.62 1.98 -1.50
CA VAL A 239 -27.89 3.12 -2.10
C VAL A 239 -26.66 2.74 -2.91
N ALA A 240 -26.38 1.45 -3.07
CA ALA A 240 -25.14 0.98 -3.73
C ALA A 240 -24.91 1.58 -5.12
N GLY A 241 -25.96 1.73 -5.93
CA GLY A 241 -25.86 2.35 -7.26
C GLY A 241 -25.36 3.79 -7.21
N ALA A 242 -25.86 4.62 -6.28
CA ALA A 242 -25.41 6.01 -6.12
C ALA A 242 -23.93 6.08 -5.68
N ILE A 243 -23.50 5.17 -4.80
CA ILE A 243 -22.10 5.09 -4.37
C ILE A 243 -21.18 4.62 -5.50
N THR A 244 -21.61 3.65 -6.31
CA THR A 244 -20.87 3.21 -7.50
C THR A 244 -20.68 4.35 -8.50
N VAL A 245 -21.70 5.18 -8.73
CA VAL A 245 -21.61 6.36 -9.61
C VAL A 245 -20.54 7.34 -9.14
N LEU A 246 -20.39 7.58 -7.83
CA LEU A 246 -19.33 8.45 -7.28
C LEU A 246 -17.93 7.91 -7.54
N LEU A 247 -17.78 6.59 -7.69
CA LEU A 247 -16.50 5.91 -7.89
C LEU A 247 -16.22 5.55 -9.35
N LYS A 248 -17.14 5.84 -10.27
CA LYS A 248 -17.06 5.38 -11.67
C LYS A 248 -15.75 5.79 -12.33
N ASP A 249 -15.42 7.08 -12.31
CA ASP A 249 -14.19 7.57 -12.94
C ASP A 249 -12.94 7.15 -12.13
N ALA A 250 -13.08 7.05 -10.80
CA ALA A 250 -11.99 6.62 -9.92
C ALA A 250 -11.60 5.14 -10.11
N LEU A 251 -12.45 4.31 -10.73
CA LEU A 251 -12.15 2.91 -11.01
C LEU A 251 -11.06 2.75 -12.08
N SER A 252 -10.94 3.70 -12.99
CA SER A 252 -9.93 3.68 -14.06
C SER A 252 -8.56 4.15 -13.54
N PRO A 253 -7.49 3.34 -13.70
CA PRO A 253 -6.15 3.70 -13.26
C PRO A 253 -5.57 4.93 -13.98
N ASN A 254 -4.76 5.69 -13.26
CA ASN A 254 -4.10 6.89 -13.76
C ASN A 254 -2.79 6.55 -14.46
N LEU A 255 -2.63 7.00 -15.70
CA LEU A 255 -1.40 6.92 -16.48
C LEU A 255 -0.63 8.23 -16.33
N VAL A 256 0.63 8.12 -15.94
CA VAL A 256 1.62 9.18 -15.85
C VAL A 256 2.96 8.71 -16.42
N GLN A 257 4.01 9.49 -16.27
CA GLN A 257 5.35 9.15 -16.74
C GLN A 257 6.40 9.32 -15.65
N THR A 258 7.55 8.71 -15.86
CA THR A 258 8.73 8.91 -15.03
C THR A 258 9.61 10.03 -15.60
N THR A 259 10.69 10.36 -14.90
CA THR A 259 11.72 11.31 -15.35
C THR A 259 12.37 10.95 -16.70
N GLU A 260 12.31 9.70 -17.15
CA GLU A 260 12.85 9.23 -18.42
C GLU A 260 11.75 8.71 -19.37
N ASN A 261 10.52 9.22 -19.24
CA ASN A 261 9.39 8.89 -20.09
C ASN A 261 8.97 7.41 -20.09
N THR A 262 9.29 6.65 -19.06
CA THR A 262 8.71 5.33 -18.82
C THR A 262 7.28 5.52 -18.30
N PRO A 263 6.26 4.79 -18.83
CA PRO A 263 4.92 4.85 -18.30
C PRO A 263 4.84 4.35 -16.86
N ALA A 264 3.96 4.98 -16.09
CA ALA A 264 3.62 4.55 -14.75
C ALA A 264 2.10 4.58 -14.55
N PHE A 265 1.55 3.54 -13.96
CA PHE A 265 0.19 3.54 -13.46
C PHE A 265 0.19 3.88 -11.97
N VAL A 266 -0.57 4.90 -11.57
CA VAL A 266 -0.72 5.31 -10.17
C VAL A 266 -2.18 5.21 -9.80
N HIS A 267 -2.55 4.30 -8.87
CA HIS A 267 -3.96 4.08 -8.58
C HIS A 267 -4.17 3.38 -7.23
N GLY A 268 -5.03 3.97 -6.40
CA GLY A 268 -5.34 3.53 -5.06
C GLY A 268 -4.16 3.69 -4.08
N GLY A 269 -4.45 3.95 -2.81
CA GLY A 269 -3.43 4.30 -1.84
C GLY A 269 -3.66 3.72 -0.43
N PRO A 270 -4.03 2.43 -0.26
CA PRO A 270 -4.25 1.86 1.07
C PRO A 270 -2.94 1.76 1.85
N PHE A 271 -2.98 2.08 3.16
CA PHE A 271 -1.80 1.97 4.02
C PHE A 271 -1.54 0.52 4.42
N ALA A 272 -0.27 0.09 4.43
CA ALA A 272 0.08 -1.31 4.69
C ALA A 272 0.08 -1.71 6.17
N ASN A 273 0.08 -0.76 7.11
CA ASN A 273 0.00 -1.04 8.55
C ASN A 273 -1.44 -1.09 9.10
N ILE A 274 -2.43 -0.69 8.30
CA ILE A 274 -3.86 -0.64 8.67
C ILE A 274 -4.79 -1.17 7.57
N ALA A 275 -4.27 -1.42 6.38
CA ALA A 275 -4.96 -1.98 5.22
C ALA A 275 -3.98 -2.89 4.45
N HIS A 276 -4.35 -3.36 3.24
CA HIS A 276 -3.51 -4.30 2.50
C HIS A 276 -2.27 -3.70 1.81
N GLY A 277 -2.17 -2.37 1.70
CA GLY A 277 -0.93 -1.68 1.37
C GLY A 277 -0.40 -1.82 -0.04
N CYS A 278 -1.23 -2.18 -1.00
CA CYS A 278 -0.88 -2.37 -2.40
C CYS A 278 -1.72 -1.47 -3.30
N ASN A 279 -1.20 -1.09 -4.45
CA ASN A 279 -1.99 -0.42 -5.50
C ASN A 279 -3.11 -1.34 -6.01
N SER A 280 -3.98 -0.83 -6.88
CA SER A 280 -5.10 -1.61 -7.39
C SER A 280 -4.68 -2.82 -8.24
N VAL A 281 -5.54 -3.84 -8.26
CA VAL A 281 -5.44 -4.98 -9.18
C VAL A 281 -5.45 -4.49 -10.63
N LEU A 282 -6.33 -3.54 -10.94
CA LEU A 282 -6.50 -2.97 -12.29
C LEU A 282 -5.24 -2.29 -12.80
N ALA A 283 -4.58 -1.44 -11.98
CA ALA A 283 -3.33 -0.79 -12.36
C ALA A 283 -2.20 -1.81 -12.62
N THR A 284 -2.10 -2.84 -11.79
CA THR A 284 -1.12 -3.92 -11.99
C THR A 284 -1.39 -4.68 -13.28
N LYS A 285 -2.65 -5.05 -13.56
CA LYS A 285 -3.02 -5.77 -14.80
C LYS A 285 -2.83 -4.91 -16.06
N LEU A 286 -3.10 -3.60 -16.00
CA LEU A 286 -2.78 -2.70 -17.12
C LEU A 286 -1.28 -2.61 -17.36
N ALA A 287 -0.46 -2.50 -16.29
CA ALA A 287 0.98 -2.53 -16.43
C ALA A 287 1.47 -3.85 -17.07
N MET A 288 0.88 -4.99 -16.70
CA MET A 288 1.16 -6.30 -17.29
C MET A 288 0.66 -6.43 -18.74
N THR A 289 -0.44 -5.76 -19.08
CA THR A 289 -0.99 -5.77 -20.45
C THR A 289 -0.10 -5.02 -21.44
N PHE A 290 0.46 -3.89 -21.01
CA PHE A 290 1.22 -3.00 -21.89
C PHE A 290 2.74 -3.12 -21.75
N GLY A 291 3.23 -3.81 -20.72
CA GLY A 291 4.65 -4.10 -20.48
C GLY A 291 4.96 -5.59 -20.47
N ASP A 292 6.17 -5.96 -20.93
CA ASP A 292 6.68 -7.33 -20.79
C ASP A 292 7.10 -7.61 -19.33
N TYR A 293 7.43 -6.52 -18.61
CA TYR A 293 7.75 -6.49 -17.19
C TYR A 293 6.87 -5.46 -16.49
N ALA A 294 6.13 -5.89 -15.49
CA ALA A 294 5.33 -5.03 -14.63
C ALA A 294 5.97 -4.99 -13.24
N ILE A 295 6.36 -3.81 -12.78
CA ILE A 295 6.99 -3.61 -11.48
C ILE A 295 5.95 -3.00 -10.55
N THR A 296 5.71 -3.62 -9.41
CA THR A 296 4.81 -3.10 -8.38
C THR A 296 5.47 -3.10 -7.02
N GLU A 297 4.94 -2.33 -6.08
CA GLU A 297 5.46 -2.28 -4.72
C GLU A 297 4.40 -2.65 -3.68
N ALA A 298 4.87 -3.11 -2.52
CA ALA A 298 4.06 -3.29 -1.33
C ALA A 298 4.57 -2.39 -0.19
N GLY A 299 3.66 -1.84 0.61
CA GLY A 299 4.00 -0.87 1.65
C GLY A 299 4.81 -1.45 2.80
N PHE A 300 5.71 -0.66 3.37
CA PHE A 300 6.58 -1.00 4.51
C PHE A 300 7.49 -2.21 4.26
N GLY A 301 7.75 -3.03 5.28
CA GLY A 301 8.57 -4.23 5.19
C GLY A 301 7.82 -5.43 4.59
N ALA A 302 8.58 -6.47 4.20
CA ALA A 302 8.02 -7.65 3.58
C ALA A 302 7.09 -8.44 4.52
N ASP A 303 7.27 -8.31 5.82
CA ASP A 303 6.41 -8.90 6.84
C ASP A 303 4.97 -8.36 6.84
N LEU A 304 4.78 -7.11 6.41
CA LEU A 304 3.46 -6.48 6.29
C LEU A 304 3.02 -6.39 4.83
N GLY A 305 3.84 -5.73 3.99
CA GLY A 305 3.43 -5.41 2.63
C GLY A 305 3.45 -6.61 1.70
N ALA A 306 4.56 -7.35 1.65
CA ALA A 306 4.66 -8.50 0.74
C ALA A 306 3.72 -9.64 1.16
N GLU A 307 3.60 -9.92 2.46
CA GLU A 307 2.64 -10.91 2.97
C GLU A 307 1.23 -10.61 2.44
N LYS A 308 0.73 -9.38 2.62
CA LYS A 308 -0.61 -9.00 2.15
C LYS A 308 -0.72 -8.93 0.62
N PHE A 309 0.36 -8.57 -0.05
CA PHE A 309 0.40 -8.62 -1.51
C PHE A 309 0.14 -10.05 -2.01
N TYR A 310 0.77 -11.05 -1.39
CA TYR A 310 0.56 -12.45 -1.76
C TYR A 310 -0.78 -12.98 -1.23
N ASP A 311 -1.00 -12.95 0.08
CA ASP A 311 -2.15 -13.59 0.72
C ASP A 311 -3.49 -12.88 0.47
N ILE A 312 -3.49 -11.61 0.07
CA ILE A 312 -4.72 -10.88 -0.25
C ILE A 312 -4.81 -10.58 -1.75
N LYS A 313 -3.91 -9.73 -2.27
CA LYS A 313 -4.02 -9.23 -3.65
C LYS A 313 -3.81 -10.32 -4.69
N CYS A 314 -2.71 -11.06 -4.60
CA CYS A 314 -2.42 -12.14 -5.55
C CYS A 314 -3.45 -13.27 -5.47
N ARG A 315 -3.86 -13.67 -4.25
CA ARG A 315 -4.91 -14.68 -4.05
C ARG A 315 -6.21 -14.29 -4.74
N LYS A 316 -6.68 -13.05 -4.53
CA LYS A 316 -7.96 -12.58 -5.12
C LYS A 316 -7.90 -12.33 -6.62
N ALA A 317 -6.75 -11.93 -7.13
CA ALA A 317 -6.57 -11.52 -8.54
C ALA A 317 -5.96 -12.61 -9.43
N GLY A 318 -5.54 -13.76 -8.87
CA GLY A 318 -4.87 -14.83 -9.61
C GLY A 318 -3.48 -14.42 -10.13
N LEU A 319 -2.80 -13.49 -9.45
CA LEU A 319 -1.48 -13.02 -9.83
C LEU A 319 -0.38 -13.93 -9.26
N ASN A 320 0.70 -14.13 -10.02
CA ASN A 320 1.87 -14.89 -9.59
C ASN A 320 3.15 -14.14 -9.97
N PRO A 321 3.79 -13.42 -9.03
CA PRO A 321 5.04 -12.71 -9.30
C PRO A 321 6.15 -13.66 -9.72
N LYS A 322 6.94 -13.26 -10.70
CA LYS A 322 8.09 -14.03 -11.20
C LYS A 322 9.34 -13.81 -10.37
N LEU A 323 9.39 -12.72 -9.61
CA LEU A 323 10.53 -12.36 -8.78
C LEU A 323 10.11 -11.32 -7.72
N THR A 324 10.78 -11.36 -6.58
CA THR A 324 10.68 -10.33 -5.54
C THR A 324 12.03 -9.65 -5.33
N VAL A 325 12.04 -8.32 -5.40
CA VAL A 325 13.18 -7.47 -5.07
C VAL A 325 13.09 -7.05 -3.62
N LEU A 326 14.07 -7.42 -2.81
CA LEU A 326 14.18 -7.02 -1.40
C LEU A 326 15.11 -5.81 -1.28
N VAL A 327 14.54 -4.66 -0.98
CA VAL A 327 15.30 -3.42 -0.80
C VAL A 327 15.95 -3.41 0.58
N VAL A 328 17.24 -3.13 0.59
CA VAL A 328 18.09 -3.06 1.79
C VAL A 328 18.85 -1.74 1.78
N THR A 329 19.10 -1.15 2.95
CA THR A 329 19.96 0.02 3.11
C THR A 329 20.91 -0.18 4.30
N ALA A 330 22.12 0.36 4.23
CA ALA A 330 23.04 0.32 5.37
C ALA A 330 22.43 0.96 6.62
N ARG A 331 21.72 2.08 6.47
CA ARG A 331 21.04 2.77 7.57
C ARG A 331 20.02 1.87 8.29
N ALA A 332 19.19 1.11 7.55
CA ALA A 332 18.22 0.21 8.15
C ALA A 332 18.91 -0.95 8.90
N LEU A 333 19.95 -1.55 8.31
CA LEU A 333 20.71 -2.60 8.96
C LEU A 333 21.40 -2.09 10.22
N LYS A 334 22.08 -0.94 10.19
CA LYS A 334 22.71 -0.33 11.37
C LYS A 334 21.71 0.00 12.47
N MET A 335 20.52 0.50 12.12
CA MET A 335 19.44 0.73 13.09
C MET A 335 19.01 -0.57 13.76
N HIS A 336 18.86 -1.66 13.00
CA HIS A 336 18.56 -2.99 13.53
C HIS A 336 19.72 -3.58 14.34
N GLY A 337 20.94 -3.11 14.12
CA GLY A 337 22.11 -3.38 14.96
C GLY A 337 22.21 -2.51 16.23
N GLY A 338 21.19 -1.65 16.48
CA GLY A 338 21.12 -0.84 17.71
C GLY A 338 21.65 0.60 17.58
N VAL A 339 22.02 1.06 16.38
CA VAL A 339 22.46 2.46 16.16
C VAL A 339 21.24 3.40 16.20
N ALA A 340 21.38 4.49 16.92
CA ALA A 340 20.34 5.52 17.02
C ALA A 340 20.12 6.24 15.66
N GLN A 341 18.88 6.67 15.41
CA GLN A 341 18.47 7.20 14.10
C GLN A 341 19.20 8.47 13.69
N ASP A 342 19.60 9.31 14.63
CA ASP A 342 20.31 10.59 14.41
C ASP A 342 21.75 10.41 13.93
N ILE A 343 22.38 9.27 14.23
CA ILE A 343 23.76 8.94 13.86
C ILE A 343 23.87 7.76 12.88
N VAL A 344 22.74 7.21 12.42
CA VAL A 344 22.71 6.01 11.56
C VAL A 344 23.40 6.19 10.20
N GLY A 345 23.62 7.43 9.76
CA GLY A 345 24.40 7.76 8.57
C GLY A 345 25.91 7.56 8.73
N GLN A 346 26.43 7.49 9.98
CA GLN A 346 27.85 7.26 10.20
C GLN A 346 28.22 5.79 9.95
N PRO A 347 29.43 5.50 9.45
CA PRO A 347 29.90 4.13 9.26
C PRO A 347 29.91 3.35 10.58
N ASN A 348 29.34 2.14 10.55
CA ASN A 348 29.35 1.21 11.70
C ASN A 348 29.14 -0.23 11.24
N LEU A 349 30.21 -0.85 10.77
CA LEU A 349 30.18 -2.23 10.24
C LEU A 349 29.75 -3.25 11.30
N GLU A 350 30.14 -3.08 12.55
CA GLU A 350 29.78 -4.03 13.62
C GLU A 350 28.27 -4.03 13.89
N ALA A 351 27.65 -2.87 13.94
CA ALA A 351 26.21 -2.78 14.06
C ALA A 351 25.49 -3.35 12.81
N LEU A 352 26.04 -3.11 11.62
CA LEU A 352 25.51 -3.65 10.38
C LEU A 352 25.56 -5.19 10.38
N LYS A 353 26.64 -5.80 10.84
CA LYS A 353 26.77 -7.26 11.04
C LYS A 353 25.72 -7.83 11.98
N VAL A 354 25.35 -7.11 13.04
CA VAL A 354 24.26 -7.53 13.94
C VAL A 354 22.90 -7.39 13.24
N GLY A 355 22.68 -6.30 12.52
CA GLY A 355 21.40 -6.00 11.90
C GLY A 355 21.09 -6.82 10.66
N ILE A 356 22.10 -7.49 10.03
CA ILE A 356 21.90 -8.30 8.83
C ILE A 356 20.86 -9.41 9.04
N ALA A 357 20.71 -9.90 10.28
CA ALA A 357 19.71 -10.89 10.64
C ALA A 357 18.26 -10.45 10.30
N ASN A 358 17.98 -9.15 10.29
CA ASN A 358 16.68 -8.63 9.84
C ASN A 358 16.45 -8.90 8.35
N MET A 359 17.50 -8.73 7.52
CA MET A 359 17.45 -9.06 6.09
C MET A 359 17.24 -10.57 5.90
N ASP A 360 18.00 -11.39 6.62
CA ASP A 360 17.90 -12.84 6.51
C ASP A 360 16.49 -13.34 6.86
N LYS A 361 15.88 -12.77 7.90
CA LYS A 361 14.50 -13.12 8.29
C LYS A 361 13.48 -12.75 7.22
N HIS A 362 13.62 -11.57 6.59
CA HIS A 362 12.76 -11.18 5.48
C HIS A 362 12.96 -12.08 4.26
N PHE A 363 14.20 -12.43 3.94
CA PHE A 363 14.50 -13.38 2.87
C PHE A 363 13.87 -14.75 3.12
N GLU A 364 14.06 -15.33 4.31
CA GLU A 364 13.41 -16.60 4.70
C GLU A 364 11.89 -16.55 4.54
N ASN A 365 11.26 -15.44 4.96
CA ASN A 365 9.82 -15.29 4.85
C ASN A 365 9.37 -15.25 3.38
N LEU A 366 10.09 -14.53 2.51
CA LEU A 366 9.80 -14.48 1.07
C LEU A 366 10.00 -15.85 0.40
N ALA A 367 11.02 -16.60 0.79
CA ALA A 367 11.26 -17.94 0.29
C ALA A 367 10.12 -18.92 0.65
N LYS A 368 9.47 -18.77 1.83
CA LYS A 368 8.29 -19.56 2.21
C LYS A 368 7.11 -19.38 1.27
N PHE A 369 6.97 -18.19 0.65
CA PHE A 369 5.97 -17.93 -0.38
C PHE A 369 6.36 -18.48 -1.76
N GLY A 370 7.51 -19.17 -1.88
CA GLY A 370 8.00 -19.72 -3.15
C GLY A 370 8.68 -18.69 -4.05
N GLN A 371 9.08 -17.54 -3.50
CA GLN A 371 9.66 -16.47 -4.28
C GLN A 371 11.15 -16.67 -4.55
N SER A 372 11.56 -16.39 -5.79
CA SER A 372 12.93 -16.04 -6.11
C SER A 372 13.19 -14.60 -5.68
N VAL A 373 14.28 -14.37 -4.96
CA VAL A 373 14.57 -13.08 -4.33
C VAL A 373 15.94 -12.57 -4.80
N VAL A 374 16.00 -11.30 -5.16
CA VAL A 374 17.24 -10.55 -5.32
C VAL A 374 17.27 -9.38 -4.34
N VAL A 375 18.44 -9.03 -3.86
CA VAL A 375 18.66 -7.88 -2.97
C VAL A 375 19.06 -6.67 -3.79
N ALA A 376 18.27 -5.60 -3.65
CA ALA A 376 18.61 -4.28 -4.14
C ALA A 376 19.15 -3.42 -2.99
N PHE A 377 20.44 -3.17 -2.97
CA PHE A 377 21.05 -2.26 -2.00
C PHE A 377 20.80 -0.82 -2.45
N ASN A 378 19.87 -0.13 -1.82
CA ASN A 378 19.54 1.25 -2.15
C ASN A 378 20.55 2.19 -1.49
N ARG A 379 21.52 2.65 -2.28
CA ARG A 379 22.66 3.43 -1.84
C ARG A 379 22.29 4.87 -1.47
N TYR A 380 22.78 5.32 -0.34
CA TYR A 380 22.79 6.72 0.07
C TYR A 380 24.18 7.33 -0.10
N GLY A 381 24.28 8.66 -0.21
CA GLY A 381 25.55 9.35 -0.48
C GLY A 381 26.59 9.26 0.65
N ASP A 382 26.18 8.85 1.84
CA ASP A 382 27.02 8.64 3.02
C ASP A 382 27.37 7.17 3.27
N ASP A 383 26.91 6.24 2.43
CA ASP A 383 27.26 4.82 2.53
C ASP A 383 28.72 4.58 2.11
N VAL A 384 29.43 3.75 2.86
CA VAL A 384 30.84 3.39 2.60
C VAL A 384 30.95 2.02 1.95
N GLU A 385 31.95 1.84 1.08
CA GLU A 385 32.11 0.59 0.31
C GLU A 385 32.30 -0.64 1.19
N GLU A 386 32.98 -0.52 2.34
CA GLU A 386 33.17 -1.65 3.27
C GLU A 386 31.85 -2.23 3.77
N GLU A 387 30.85 -1.38 4.06
CA GLU A 387 29.50 -1.82 4.48
C GLU A 387 28.74 -2.47 3.31
N ILE A 388 28.88 -1.91 2.10
CA ILE A 388 28.25 -2.46 0.87
C ILE A 388 28.86 -3.82 0.53
N ASP A 389 30.19 -3.93 0.58
CA ASP A 389 30.90 -5.17 0.27
C ASP A 389 30.57 -6.29 1.27
N PHE A 390 30.42 -5.94 2.55
CA PHE A 390 29.97 -6.91 3.55
C PHE A 390 28.59 -7.49 3.20
N VAL A 391 27.61 -6.65 2.85
CA VAL A 391 26.26 -7.12 2.46
C VAL A 391 26.34 -7.94 1.17
N ARG A 392 27.15 -7.51 0.20
CA ARG A 392 27.37 -8.24 -1.06
C ARG A 392 27.93 -9.63 -0.82
N GLN A 393 28.96 -9.74 0.02
CA GLN A 393 29.57 -11.02 0.37
C GLN A 393 28.58 -11.92 1.10
N HIS A 394 27.84 -11.39 2.08
CA HIS A 394 26.81 -12.14 2.81
C HIS A 394 25.74 -12.69 1.87
N CYS A 395 25.24 -11.89 0.93
CA CYS A 395 24.29 -12.34 -0.10
C CYS A 395 24.91 -13.47 -0.98
N ALA A 396 26.17 -13.35 -1.36
CA ALA A 396 26.86 -14.38 -2.15
C ALA A 396 26.98 -15.70 -1.39
N GLU A 397 27.31 -15.67 -0.10
CA GLU A 397 27.36 -16.84 0.79
C GLU A 397 26.00 -17.52 0.93
N MET A 398 24.90 -16.74 0.92
CA MET A 398 23.53 -17.26 0.94
C MET A 398 23.02 -17.69 -0.45
N GLY A 399 23.77 -17.46 -1.52
CA GLY A 399 23.33 -17.72 -2.89
C GLY A 399 22.24 -16.77 -3.40
N ILE A 400 22.17 -15.56 -2.86
CA ILE A 400 21.20 -14.53 -3.21
C ILE A 400 21.84 -13.53 -4.20
N GLY A 401 21.13 -13.20 -5.27
CA GLY A 401 21.56 -12.15 -6.19
C GLY A 401 21.58 -10.78 -5.52
N PHE A 402 22.64 -10.01 -5.73
CA PHE A 402 22.82 -8.68 -5.14
C PHE A 402 23.21 -7.68 -6.22
N ALA A 403 22.58 -6.50 -6.19
CA ALA A 403 22.99 -5.35 -7.00
C ALA A 403 22.82 -4.04 -6.21
N VAL A 404 23.70 -3.07 -6.49
CA VAL A 404 23.58 -1.72 -5.97
C VAL A 404 22.60 -0.93 -6.83
N ASN A 405 21.67 -0.23 -6.19
CA ASN A 405 20.76 0.70 -6.84
C ASN A 405 21.17 2.14 -6.51
N ASN A 406 21.57 2.89 -7.52
CA ASN A 406 21.94 4.31 -7.43
C ASN A 406 20.98 5.21 -8.25
N ALA A 407 19.73 4.73 -8.46
CA ALA A 407 18.77 5.41 -9.33
C ALA A 407 18.33 6.79 -8.80
N PHE A 408 18.46 7.05 -7.50
CA PHE A 408 18.19 8.38 -6.93
C PHE A 408 19.07 9.45 -7.57
N VAL A 409 20.36 9.17 -7.79
CA VAL A 409 21.35 10.11 -8.35
C VAL A 409 21.45 10.02 -9.85
N GLU A 410 21.37 8.80 -10.43
CA GLU A 410 21.73 8.52 -11.82
C GLU A 410 20.53 8.07 -12.69
N GLY A 411 19.31 8.08 -12.15
CA GLY A 411 18.14 7.61 -12.88
C GLY A 411 18.28 6.15 -13.33
N GLY A 412 17.82 5.84 -14.53
CA GLY A 412 17.86 4.49 -15.07
C GLY A 412 19.28 3.91 -15.20
N LYS A 413 20.28 4.74 -15.45
CA LYS A 413 21.68 4.28 -15.51
C LYS A 413 22.12 3.66 -14.18
N GLY A 414 21.75 4.27 -13.06
CA GLY A 414 22.08 3.77 -11.72
C GLY A 414 21.34 2.50 -11.30
N ALA A 415 20.40 2.00 -12.11
CA ALA A 415 19.66 0.77 -11.86
C ALA A 415 19.88 -0.31 -12.93
N MET A 416 20.81 -0.13 -13.88
CA MET A 416 21.04 -1.10 -14.97
C MET A 416 21.52 -2.44 -14.42
N GLU A 417 22.48 -2.45 -13.49
CA GLU A 417 22.98 -3.67 -12.85
C GLU A 417 21.84 -4.46 -12.17
N LEU A 418 20.98 -3.77 -11.43
CA LEU A 418 19.80 -4.39 -10.83
C LEU A 418 18.83 -4.93 -11.89
N ALA A 419 18.61 -4.19 -12.97
CA ALA A 419 17.74 -4.62 -14.06
C ALA A 419 18.28 -5.89 -14.76
N GLU A 420 19.57 -5.95 -15.06
CA GLU A 420 20.22 -7.13 -15.64
C GLU A 420 20.12 -8.34 -14.71
N LEU A 421 20.39 -8.15 -13.41
CA LEU A 421 20.27 -9.20 -12.40
C LEU A 421 18.84 -9.73 -12.32
N VAL A 422 17.83 -8.85 -12.31
CA VAL A 422 16.41 -9.22 -12.26
C VAL A 422 16.01 -10.01 -13.50
N VAL A 423 16.35 -9.55 -14.70
CA VAL A 423 16.06 -10.26 -15.95
C VAL A 423 16.72 -11.63 -15.95
N LYS A 424 18.02 -11.70 -15.65
CA LYS A 424 18.75 -12.96 -15.55
C LYS A 424 18.10 -13.93 -14.58
N THR A 425 17.71 -13.45 -13.39
CA THR A 425 17.10 -14.32 -12.37
C THR A 425 15.73 -14.84 -12.81
N ILE A 426 14.92 -14.02 -13.49
CA ILE A 426 13.62 -14.46 -14.05
C ILE A 426 13.84 -15.52 -15.14
N ASP A 427 14.84 -15.36 -15.99
CA ASP A 427 15.12 -16.30 -17.08
C ASP A 427 15.68 -17.64 -16.57
N GLU A 428 16.55 -17.62 -15.55
CA GLU A 428 17.25 -18.80 -15.04
C GLU A 428 16.48 -19.50 -13.88
N LYS A 429 15.88 -18.72 -13.00
CA LYS A 429 15.24 -19.21 -11.75
C LYS A 429 14.04 -18.36 -11.34
N PRO A 430 12.96 -18.35 -12.13
CA PRO A 430 11.74 -17.62 -11.75
C PRO A 430 11.13 -18.17 -10.45
N SER A 431 10.33 -17.36 -9.77
CA SER A 431 9.55 -17.81 -8.62
C SER A 431 8.66 -19.01 -8.97
N ALA A 432 8.51 -19.91 -8.02
CA ALA A 432 7.51 -20.97 -8.08
C ALA A 432 6.07 -20.40 -7.99
N SER A 433 5.08 -21.27 -8.14
CA SER A 433 3.69 -20.90 -7.79
C SER A 433 3.62 -20.45 -6.33
N LEU A 434 2.81 -19.41 -6.07
CA LEU A 434 2.66 -18.88 -4.72
C LEU A 434 2.22 -19.95 -3.73
N ASN A 435 2.97 -20.06 -2.63
CA ASN A 435 2.62 -20.83 -1.46
C ASN A 435 2.07 -19.86 -0.41
N PHE A 436 0.76 -19.80 -0.25
CA PHE A 436 0.12 -18.89 0.70
C PHE A 436 0.41 -19.28 2.16
N ALA A 437 0.44 -18.30 3.06
CA ALA A 437 0.70 -18.53 4.48
C ALA A 437 -0.41 -19.36 5.15
N TYR A 438 -1.61 -19.30 4.62
CA TYR A 438 -2.81 -20.04 5.09
C TYR A 438 -3.75 -20.36 3.93
N THR A 439 -4.70 -21.26 4.15
CA THR A 439 -5.76 -21.59 3.18
C THR A 439 -7.07 -20.84 3.50
N ASP A 440 -8.01 -20.80 2.56
CA ASP A 440 -9.31 -20.17 2.78
C ASP A 440 -10.17 -20.97 3.78
N GLU A 441 -9.94 -22.28 3.90
CA GLU A 441 -10.63 -23.21 4.79
C GLU A 441 -10.12 -23.13 6.24
N ASP A 442 -8.97 -22.53 6.48
CA ASP A 442 -8.47 -22.35 7.84
C ASP A 442 -9.40 -21.44 8.65
N GLU A 443 -9.59 -21.78 9.92
CA GLU A 443 -10.26 -20.89 10.86
C GLU A 443 -9.49 -19.57 11.00
N VAL A 444 -10.21 -18.45 11.22
CA VAL A 444 -9.58 -17.12 11.32
C VAL A 444 -8.46 -17.08 12.36
N LYS A 445 -8.68 -17.76 13.50
CA LYS A 445 -7.67 -17.89 14.56
C LYS A 445 -6.41 -18.57 14.05
N ASP A 446 -6.55 -19.64 13.27
CA ASP A 446 -5.42 -20.39 12.73
C ASP A 446 -4.68 -19.60 11.64
N LYS A 447 -5.40 -18.84 10.78
CA LYS A 447 -4.78 -17.90 9.85
C LYS A 447 -3.88 -16.91 10.57
N VAL A 448 -4.37 -16.30 11.67
CA VAL A 448 -3.58 -15.37 12.49
C VAL A 448 -2.36 -16.06 13.11
N CYS A 449 -2.54 -17.26 13.67
CA CYS A 449 -1.44 -18.02 14.24
C CYS A 449 -0.37 -18.36 13.19
N LYS A 450 -0.78 -18.80 12.00
CA LYS A 450 0.15 -19.12 10.90
C LYS A 450 1.00 -17.93 10.49
N VAL A 451 0.39 -16.74 10.33
CA VAL A 451 1.14 -15.53 10.00
C VAL A 451 2.03 -15.08 11.16
N ALA A 452 1.48 -14.96 12.37
CA ALA A 452 2.22 -14.45 13.53
C ALA A 452 3.37 -15.36 13.95
N CYS A 453 3.17 -16.69 13.97
CA CYS A 453 4.20 -17.63 14.39
C CYS A 453 5.22 -17.91 13.29
N ASN A 454 4.77 -18.19 12.05
CA ASN A 454 5.68 -18.64 11.00
C ASN A 454 6.44 -17.50 10.31
N LEU A 455 5.83 -16.31 10.20
CA LEU A 455 6.46 -15.15 9.53
C LEU A 455 7.04 -14.16 10.54
N TYR A 456 6.33 -13.83 11.62
CA TYR A 456 6.83 -12.86 12.59
C TYR A 456 7.71 -13.49 13.67
N GLY A 457 7.53 -14.79 13.97
CA GLY A 457 8.29 -15.50 14.99
C GLY A 457 7.72 -15.37 16.41
N ALA A 458 6.41 -15.12 16.53
CA ALA A 458 5.72 -15.10 17.82
C ALA A 458 5.64 -16.51 18.44
N ASN A 459 5.82 -16.61 19.76
CA ASN A 459 5.69 -17.88 20.49
C ASN A 459 4.25 -18.19 20.86
N LEU A 460 3.42 -17.15 21.04
CA LEU A 460 2.04 -17.27 21.46
C LEU A 460 1.17 -16.21 20.78
N VAL A 461 -0.02 -16.61 20.38
CA VAL A 461 -1.08 -15.69 19.89
C VAL A 461 -2.23 -15.70 20.87
N THR A 462 -2.63 -14.51 21.34
CA THR A 462 -3.77 -14.33 22.25
C THR A 462 -4.79 -13.37 21.68
N PHE A 463 -6.02 -13.48 22.16
CA PHE A 463 -7.14 -12.67 21.68
C PHE A 463 -7.86 -12.00 22.86
N SER A 464 -8.10 -10.73 22.77
CA SER A 464 -8.92 -9.97 23.73
C SER A 464 -10.36 -10.52 23.80
N PRO A 465 -11.14 -10.19 24.82
CA PRO A 465 -12.58 -10.51 24.87
C PRO A 465 -13.35 -9.95 23.66
N THR A 466 -12.98 -8.75 23.19
CA THR A 466 -13.59 -8.11 22.01
C THR A 466 -13.27 -8.91 20.74
N ALA A 467 -12.01 -9.27 20.52
CA ALA A 467 -11.59 -10.07 19.39
C ALA A 467 -12.26 -11.47 19.38
N LYS A 468 -12.43 -12.10 20.54
CA LYS A 468 -13.15 -13.38 20.67
C LYS A 468 -14.62 -13.27 20.27
N LYS A 469 -15.31 -12.18 20.65
CA LYS A 469 -16.68 -11.92 20.21
C LYS A 469 -16.75 -11.75 18.69
N LYS A 470 -15.81 -10.99 18.10
CA LYS A 470 -15.75 -10.80 16.65
C LYS A 470 -15.46 -12.12 15.91
N LEU A 471 -14.62 -13.01 16.43
CA LEU A 471 -14.41 -14.35 15.85
C LEU A 471 -15.73 -15.16 15.79
N ALA A 472 -16.52 -15.15 16.85
CA ALA A 472 -17.81 -15.81 16.85
C ALA A 472 -18.79 -15.20 15.83
N MET A 473 -18.84 -13.85 15.74
CA MET A 473 -19.65 -13.15 14.75
C MET A 473 -19.23 -13.48 13.30
N ILE A 474 -17.92 -13.52 13.03
CA ILE A 474 -17.37 -13.87 11.71
C ILE A 474 -17.80 -15.28 11.30
N GLN A 475 -17.79 -16.22 12.23
CA GLN A 475 -18.27 -17.58 12.00
C GLN A 475 -19.76 -17.63 11.71
N GLU A 476 -20.58 -16.91 12.51
CA GLU A 476 -22.03 -16.82 12.33
C GLU A 476 -22.40 -16.20 10.99
N LEU A 477 -21.65 -15.17 10.52
CA LEU A 477 -21.85 -14.51 9.23
C LEU A 477 -21.29 -15.29 8.03
N GLY A 478 -20.55 -16.38 8.24
CA GLY A 478 -19.95 -17.18 7.19
C GLY A 478 -18.72 -16.54 6.53
N TYR A 479 -18.04 -15.62 7.20
CA TYR A 479 -16.88 -14.87 6.68
C TYR A 479 -15.52 -15.49 7.05
N THR A 480 -15.49 -16.72 7.56
CA THR A 480 -14.25 -17.42 7.94
C THR A 480 -13.28 -17.60 6.78
N HIS A 481 -13.80 -17.70 5.55
CA HIS A 481 -13.00 -17.84 4.32
C HIS A 481 -12.28 -16.55 3.90
N PHE A 482 -12.61 -15.39 4.47
CA PHE A 482 -11.93 -14.15 4.13
C PHE A 482 -10.45 -14.17 4.52
N PRO A 483 -9.56 -13.61 3.69
CA PRO A 483 -8.17 -13.42 4.07
C PRO A 483 -8.06 -12.43 5.23
N ILE A 484 -6.99 -12.59 6.00
CA ILE A 484 -6.66 -11.69 7.11
C ILE A 484 -5.69 -10.59 6.67
N CYS A 485 -5.87 -9.42 7.22
CA CYS A 485 -5.02 -8.24 7.03
C CYS A 485 -4.48 -7.81 8.40
N ILE A 486 -3.26 -8.23 8.75
CA ILE A 486 -2.66 -7.88 10.04
C ILE A 486 -2.33 -6.38 10.07
N ALA A 487 -2.90 -5.68 11.05
CA ALA A 487 -2.61 -4.29 11.35
C ALA A 487 -1.74 -4.20 12.61
N LYS A 488 -0.46 -3.87 12.45
CA LYS A 488 0.54 -3.73 13.51
C LYS A 488 1.55 -2.64 13.19
N THR A 489 2.46 -2.36 14.11
CA THR A 489 3.60 -1.46 13.85
C THR A 489 4.43 -1.96 12.66
N GLN A 490 4.87 -1.04 11.83
CA GLN A 490 5.75 -1.32 10.69
C GLN A 490 7.25 -1.39 11.07
N TYR A 491 7.60 -1.13 12.32
CA TYR A 491 8.99 -1.00 12.77
C TYR A 491 9.54 -2.24 13.48
N SER A 492 8.76 -3.31 13.56
CA SER A 492 9.15 -4.57 14.20
C SER A 492 8.34 -5.73 13.63
N PHE A 493 8.89 -6.94 13.65
CA PHE A 493 8.10 -8.17 13.45
C PHE A 493 7.04 -8.35 14.56
N SER A 494 7.31 -7.87 15.77
CA SER A 494 6.35 -7.90 16.89
C SER A 494 5.34 -6.76 16.81
N THR A 495 4.47 -6.66 17.82
CA THR A 495 3.55 -5.54 18.02
C THR A 495 4.19 -4.37 18.80
N ASN A 496 5.42 -4.55 19.29
CA ASN A 496 6.18 -3.55 20.04
C ASN A 496 7.31 -2.96 19.17
N GLN A 497 7.18 -1.71 18.77
CA GLN A 497 8.17 -1.01 17.92
C GLN A 497 9.58 -0.88 18.55
N LYS A 498 9.72 -1.12 19.86
CA LYS A 498 11.02 -1.08 20.55
C LYS A 498 11.81 -2.37 20.40
N LEU A 499 11.16 -3.45 20.00
CA LEU A 499 11.80 -4.74 19.73
C LEU A 499 12.31 -4.76 18.30
N ILE A 500 13.52 -4.29 18.09
CA ILE A 500 14.17 -4.18 16.77
C ILE A 500 14.78 -5.52 16.32
N ASN A 501 15.29 -5.55 15.08
CA ASN A 501 15.95 -6.69 14.45
C ASN A 501 15.00 -7.91 14.29
N VAL A 502 15.35 -9.05 14.86
CA VAL A 502 14.54 -10.29 14.88
C VAL A 502 14.17 -10.60 16.33
N PRO A 503 13.07 -10.05 16.84
CA PRO A 503 12.64 -10.29 18.21
C PRO A 503 12.31 -11.76 18.42
N LYS A 504 12.61 -12.27 19.63
CA LYS A 504 12.32 -13.63 20.06
C LYS A 504 11.44 -13.60 21.32
N ASP A 505 10.80 -14.71 21.60
CA ASP A 505 10.05 -14.94 22.85
C ASP A 505 8.99 -13.87 23.14
N PHE A 506 8.23 -13.46 22.10
CA PHE A 506 7.17 -12.47 22.26
C PHE A 506 5.77 -13.05 22.00
N GLU A 507 4.80 -12.48 22.68
CA GLU A 507 3.38 -12.73 22.47
C GLU A 507 2.83 -11.80 21.40
N PHE A 508 1.99 -12.35 20.51
CA PHE A 508 1.22 -11.59 19.54
C PHE A 508 -0.22 -11.45 20.03
N HIS A 509 -0.57 -10.27 20.55
CA HIS A 509 -1.90 -10.02 21.11
C HIS A 509 -2.82 -9.34 20.09
N VAL A 510 -3.95 -9.98 19.78
CA VAL A 510 -5.02 -9.44 18.94
C VAL A 510 -6.01 -8.68 19.81
N GLN A 511 -6.12 -7.36 19.59
CA GLN A 511 -7.00 -6.47 20.35
C GLN A 511 -8.42 -6.47 19.80
N ASP A 512 -8.58 -6.44 18.47
CA ASP A 512 -9.88 -6.39 17.80
C ASP A 512 -9.77 -6.93 16.37
N ILE A 513 -10.91 -7.21 15.75
CA ILE A 513 -11.01 -7.60 14.34
C ILE A 513 -12.10 -6.74 13.69
N VAL A 514 -11.72 -6.01 12.64
CA VAL A 514 -12.66 -5.23 11.83
C VAL A 514 -13.09 -6.06 10.62
N ILE A 515 -14.39 -6.18 10.43
CA ILE A 515 -14.98 -6.93 9.32
C ILE A 515 -15.20 -5.98 8.15
N ASN A 516 -14.37 -6.06 7.13
CA ASN A 516 -14.54 -5.35 5.87
C ASN A 516 -15.22 -6.29 4.86
N ALA A 517 -16.54 -6.45 5.00
CA ALA A 517 -17.32 -7.44 4.27
C ALA A 517 -17.37 -7.15 2.76
N GLY A 518 -17.43 -5.87 2.36
CA GLY A 518 -17.37 -5.46 0.96
C GLY A 518 -15.99 -5.67 0.34
N ALA A 519 -14.92 -5.41 1.08
CA ALA A 519 -13.55 -5.71 0.64
C ALA A 519 -13.24 -7.21 0.71
N GLU A 520 -14.10 -8.00 1.36
CA GLU A 520 -13.92 -9.44 1.63
C GLU A 520 -12.60 -9.71 2.34
N MET A 521 -12.35 -9.00 3.44
CA MET A 521 -11.15 -9.18 4.24
C MET A 521 -11.39 -8.83 5.71
N LEU A 522 -10.63 -9.45 6.61
CA LEU A 522 -10.67 -9.25 8.05
C LEU A 522 -9.43 -8.47 8.49
N VAL A 523 -9.60 -7.27 9.04
CA VAL A 523 -8.47 -6.48 9.56
C VAL A 523 -8.23 -6.83 11.02
N VAL A 524 -7.13 -7.51 11.29
CA VAL A 524 -6.73 -7.99 12.62
C VAL A 524 -5.88 -6.92 13.29
N ILE A 525 -6.46 -6.24 14.26
CA ILE A 525 -5.82 -5.13 14.99
C ILE A 525 -4.93 -5.67 16.11
N SER A 526 -3.63 -5.38 16.06
CA SER A 526 -2.63 -5.81 17.03
C SER A 526 -1.70 -4.65 17.38
N GLY A 527 -1.57 -4.37 18.68
CA GLY A 527 -0.80 -3.22 19.17
C GLY A 527 -1.56 -1.89 19.03
N GLU A 528 -0.87 -0.79 19.32
CA GLU A 528 -1.45 0.56 19.28
C GLU A 528 -1.51 1.09 17.83
N ILE A 529 -2.53 0.67 17.09
CA ILE A 529 -2.76 1.11 15.72
C ILE A 529 -3.86 2.16 15.66
N MET A 530 -3.56 3.28 15.00
CA MET A 530 -4.49 4.39 14.84
C MET A 530 -4.89 4.55 13.38
N ARG A 531 -6.19 4.44 13.11
CA ARG A 531 -6.77 4.61 11.78
C ARG A 531 -6.97 6.09 11.41
N MET A 532 -6.83 7.01 12.36
CA MET A 532 -6.71 8.45 12.15
C MET A 532 -5.41 8.94 12.80
N PRO A 533 -4.32 9.08 12.02
CA PRO A 533 -3.03 9.58 12.50
C PRO A 533 -3.15 11.03 13.01
N GLY A 534 -2.27 11.42 13.92
CA GLY A 534 -2.12 12.82 14.33
C GLY A 534 -0.96 13.49 13.60
N LEU A 535 -1.01 14.80 13.45
CA LEU A 535 0.13 15.58 12.99
C LEU A 535 1.29 15.48 14.00
N PRO A 536 2.56 15.43 13.52
CA PRO A 536 3.74 15.50 14.39
C PRO A 536 3.93 16.92 14.96
N LYS A 537 4.91 17.07 15.85
CA LYS A 537 5.26 18.39 16.43
C LYS A 537 5.66 19.40 15.35
N ASN A 538 6.40 18.96 14.34
CA ASN A 538 6.82 19.76 13.19
C ASN A 538 6.27 19.10 11.93
N PRO A 539 5.05 19.44 11.49
CA PRO A 539 4.49 18.90 10.27
C PRO A 539 5.16 19.49 9.03
N GLN A 540 5.21 18.71 7.94
CA GLN A 540 5.75 19.15 6.64
C GLN A 540 5.04 20.41 6.12
N ALA A 541 3.78 20.59 6.46
CA ALA A 541 3.00 21.79 6.13
C ALA A 541 3.65 23.12 6.52
N LEU A 542 4.54 23.14 7.53
CA LEU A 542 5.30 24.34 7.92
C LEU A 542 6.37 24.75 6.89
N HIS A 543 6.69 23.86 5.95
CA HIS A 543 7.74 24.05 4.95
C HIS A 543 7.19 24.15 3.53
N ILE A 544 5.86 23.97 3.36
CA ILE A 544 5.19 24.05 2.05
C ILE A 544 4.63 25.47 1.87
N ASP A 545 4.98 26.14 0.76
CA ASP A 545 4.47 27.47 0.44
C ASP A 545 4.37 27.67 -1.09
N ILE A 546 3.81 28.78 -1.50
CA ILE A 546 3.80 29.26 -2.89
C ILE A 546 4.74 30.47 -2.97
N VAL A 547 5.90 30.27 -3.61
CA VAL A 547 6.91 31.31 -3.80
C VAL A 547 6.99 31.65 -5.29
N ASN A 548 6.78 32.92 -5.63
CA ASN A 548 6.77 33.39 -7.04
C ASN A 548 5.82 32.60 -7.97
N GLY A 549 4.69 32.10 -7.44
CA GLY A 549 3.72 31.31 -8.18
C GLY A 549 4.05 29.81 -8.31
N GLU A 550 5.13 29.35 -7.70
CA GLU A 550 5.58 27.95 -7.67
C GLU A 550 5.44 27.36 -6.28
N ILE A 551 5.13 26.05 -6.22
CA ILE A 551 5.03 25.31 -4.95
C ILE A 551 6.45 24.96 -4.48
N GLU A 552 6.78 25.33 -3.25
CA GLU A 552 8.03 24.93 -2.60
C GLU A 552 7.76 24.02 -1.39
N GLY A 553 8.76 23.22 -1.01
CA GLY A 553 8.72 22.36 0.17
C GLY A 553 7.85 21.11 0.04
N LEU A 554 7.20 20.88 -1.10
CA LEU A 554 6.52 19.62 -1.40
C LEU A 554 7.56 18.59 -1.86
N SER A 555 7.61 17.44 -1.21
CA SER A 555 8.58 16.37 -1.49
C SER A 555 7.91 14.98 -1.52
#